data_7d125ab7df30cce64f7659868c468a9b
#
_entry.id   7d125ab7df30cce64f7659868c468a9b
#
_cell.length_a   1.000
_cell.length_b   1.000
_cell.length_c   1.000
_cell.angle_alpha   90.00
_cell.angle_beta   90.00
_cell.angle_gamma   90.00
#
_symmetry.space_group_name_H-M   'P 1'
#
loop_
_entity.id
_entity.type
_entity.pdbx_description
1 polymer ?
#
loop_
_entity_poly.entity_id
_entity_poly.type
_entity_poly.pdbx_seq_one_letter_code
_entity_poly.pdbx_strand_id
1 'polypeptide(L)'
;MAVPVVTKIEITEFTYDVPDITPHEKTRIPVYQKGKMHSAVGRVLQVFTDVGITGEYLGGNASELAGVGQCANALLGRNALARETFYNDAKQALKQQARMGMSQVDMALWDIAGKYHEAPIYQLLGEYRTKLPAYASTMVGDDQPDGLSSPEAYADFAEQCLELGYPAYKIHWWRESSLKRRIKLMEVVADRVGDKMDLMLDPASSLLTWGDALQVGKACDEYGYYWLEDPYRDGGVSAFGHKKLRELIKTPLLQTEHIRGLEQHVDFVIAGGTDFLRIDPDYDGGITGVMKIAHAAEGFGLDAEPHAPGPSRRHVMAAIRNCNYYEMGLIHPRIKRANPPVYIDYEDELDAIDSEGCVTVPTGHGLGVELDWKFIAKNKVASKVYE
;
A
#
# COMPACT_ATOMS: atom_id res chain seq x y z
N MET A 1 -27.74 17.24 -11.19
CA MET A 1 -28.11 16.76 -9.83
C MET A 1 -27.79 17.84 -8.81
N ALA A 2 -28.48 17.86 -7.64
CA ALA A 2 -28.12 18.75 -6.55
C ALA A 2 -26.71 18.38 -6.02
N VAL A 3 -25.98 19.37 -5.50
CA VAL A 3 -24.67 19.14 -4.90
C VAL A 3 -24.82 18.27 -3.65
N PRO A 4 -24.12 17.13 -3.53
CA PRO A 4 -24.24 16.24 -2.35
C PRO A 4 -23.68 16.90 -1.09
N VAL A 5 -24.48 16.96 -0.04
CA VAL A 5 -24.10 17.48 1.29
C VAL A 5 -23.94 16.31 2.24
N VAL A 6 -22.82 16.26 2.98
CA VAL A 6 -22.55 15.19 3.94
C VAL A 6 -23.49 15.29 5.14
N THR A 7 -24.20 14.20 5.42
CA THR A 7 -25.16 14.13 6.53
C THR A 7 -24.69 13.24 7.68
N LYS A 8 -23.89 12.22 7.38
CA LYS A 8 -23.43 11.24 8.38
C LYS A 8 -22.11 10.61 7.95
N ILE A 9 -21.27 10.27 8.92
CA ILE A 9 -20.09 9.40 8.72
C ILE A 9 -20.23 8.21 9.68
N GLU A 10 -20.03 6.99 9.16
CA GLU A 10 -20.10 5.77 9.95
C GLU A 10 -18.85 4.91 9.73
N ILE A 11 -18.28 4.39 10.81
CA ILE A 11 -17.23 3.38 10.78
C ILE A 11 -17.85 2.08 11.29
N THR A 12 -17.82 1.03 10.49
CA THR A 12 -18.24 -0.32 10.86
C THR A 12 -17.02 -1.20 11.02
N GLU A 13 -16.88 -1.84 12.20
CA GLU A 13 -15.85 -2.86 12.46
C GLU A 13 -16.48 -4.26 12.39
N PHE A 14 -15.78 -5.17 11.73
CA PHE A 14 -16.19 -6.57 11.60
C PHE A 14 -14.99 -7.50 11.73
N THR A 15 -15.20 -8.75 12.14
CA THR A 15 -14.13 -9.75 12.24
C THR A 15 -14.15 -10.71 11.06
N TYR A 16 -12.96 -11.22 10.71
CA TYR A 16 -12.78 -12.30 9.74
C TYR A 16 -11.59 -13.16 10.13
N ASP A 17 -11.63 -14.44 9.76
CA ASP A 17 -10.58 -15.37 10.07
C ASP A 17 -9.69 -15.61 8.85
N VAL A 18 -8.37 -15.62 9.09
CA VAL A 18 -7.36 -15.93 8.09
C VAL A 18 -6.64 -17.21 8.54
N PRO A 19 -6.75 -18.31 7.77
CA PRO A 19 -6.08 -19.56 8.10
C PRO A 19 -4.57 -19.46 7.86
N ASP A 20 -3.82 -20.28 8.58
CA ASP A 20 -2.39 -20.47 8.43
C ASP A 20 -1.53 -19.20 8.61
N ILE A 21 -2.06 -18.22 9.34
CA ILE A 21 -1.36 -16.97 9.68
C ILE A 21 -1.28 -16.79 11.20
N THR A 22 -0.15 -16.23 11.65
CA THR A 22 0.02 -15.69 12.99
C THR A 22 0.70 -14.33 12.93
N PRO A 23 0.34 -13.35 13.78
CA PRO A 23 1.08 -12.10 13.87
C PRO A 23 2.46 -12.35 14.48
N HIS A 24 3.52 -11.84 13.84
CA HIS A 24 4.87 -11.87 14.41
C HIS A 24 4.90 -11.23 15.81
N GLU A 25 5.56 -11.86 16.75
CA GLU A 25 5.51 -11.48 18.17
C GLU A 25 5.83 -9.99 18.42
N LYS A 26 6.89 -9.46 17.79
CA LYS A 26 7.38 -8.09 18.03
C LYS A 26 6.78 -7.06 17.07
N THR A 27 6.61 -7.41 15.80
CA THR A 27 6.23 -6.45 14.74
C THR A 27 4.78 -6.50 14.35
N ARG A 28 4.06 -7.57 14.77
CA ARG A 28 2.66 -7.84 14.44
C ARG A 28 2.39 -8.06 12.96
N ILE A 29 3.41 -8.06 12.11
CA ILE A 29 3.29 -8.38 10.68
C ILE A 29 2.83 -9.83 10.53
N PRO A 30 1.94 -10.15 9.59
CA PRO A 30 1.50 -11.52 9.32
C PRO A 30 2.65 -12.44 8.90
N VAL A 31 2.72 -13.64 9.48
CA VAL A 31 3.70 -14.69 9.15
C VAL A 31 2.96 -15.99 8.92
N TYR A 32 3.36 -16.74 7.91
CA TYR A 32 2.80 -18.08 7.67
C TYR A 32 3.11 -19.03 8.81
N GLN A 33 2.07 -19.67 9.33
CA GLN A 33 2.19 -20.74 10.31
C GLN A 33 1.06 -21.74 10.13
N LYS A 34 1.38 -22.87 9.54
CA LYS A 34 0.43 -23.94 9.20
C LYS A 34 -0.43 -24.37 10.38
N GLY A 35 -1.73 -24.47 10.16
CA GLY A 35 -2.71 -24.90 11.16
C GLY A 35 -3.09 -23.85 12.20
N LYS A 36 -2.56 -22.63 12.13
CA LYS A 36 -3.01 -21.50 12.96
C LYS A 36 -4.21 -20.80 12.31
N MET A 37 -4.99 -20.12 13.14
CA MET A 37 -6.08 -19.25 12.70
C MET A 37 -5.87 -17.89 13.33
N HIS A 38 -5.84 -16.85 12.51
CA HIS A 38 -5.77 -15.47 12.96
C HIS A 38 -7.11 -14.78 12.73
N SER A 39 -7.73 -14.30 13.83
CA SER A 39 -8.93 -13.48 13.73
C SER A 39 -8.51 -12.01 13.60
N ALA A 40 -8.80 -11.41 12.46
CA ALA A 40 -8.47 -10.03 12.14
C ALA A 40 -9.73 -9.14 12.22
N VAL A 41 -9.52 -7.82 12.31
CA VAL A 41 -10.60 -6.82 12.32
C VAL A 41 -10.51 -5.98 11.04
N GLY A 42 -11.54 -6.10 10.20
CA GLY A 42 -11.77 -5.23 9.07
C GLY A 42 -12.57 -3.99 9.45
N ARG A 43 -12.41 -2.90 8.70
CA ARG A 43 -13.11 -1.64 8.93
C ARG A 43 -13.58 -1.04 7.62
N VAL A 44 -14.85 -0.65 7.59
CA VAL A 44 -15.43 0.12 6.49
C VAL A 44 -15.85 1.48 7.02
N LEU A 45 -15.38 2.53 6.35
CA LEU A 45 -15.83 3.90 6.54
C LEU A 45 -16.85 4.24 5.45
N GLN A 46 -18.01 4.76 5.85
CA GLN A 46 -19.05 5.27 4.97
C GLN A 46 -19.30 6.76 5.20
N VAL A 47 -19.44 7.51 4.13
CA VAL A 47 -19.86 8.91 4.13
C VAL A 47 -21.20 9.01 3.39
N PHE A 48 -22.25 9.41 4.08
CA PHE A 48 -23.60 9.52 3.55
C PHE A 48 -23.92 10.96 3.15
N THR A 49 -24.72 11.11 2.10
CA THR A 49 -25.15 12.43 1.61
C THR A 49 -26.67 12.56 1.57
N ASP A 50 -27.17 13.81 1.55
CA ASP A 50 -28.59 14.17 1.42
C ASP A 50 -29.23 13.79 0.07
N VAL A 51 -28.42 13.50 -0.95
CA VAL A 51 -28.89 13.05 -2.27
C VAL A 51 -28.90 11.53 -2.45
N GLY A 52 -28.64 10.76 -1.36
CA GLY A 52 -28.68 9.30 -1.36
C GLY A 52 -27.40 8.62 -1.92
N ILE A 53 -26.38 9.37 -2.30
CA ILE A 53 -25.06 8.81 -2.65
C ILE A 53 -24.27 8.53 -1.39
N THR A 54 -23.73 7.32 -1.25
CA THR A 54 -22.84 6.93 -0.16
C THR A 54 -21.47 6.61 -0.70
N GLY A 55 -20.44 7.25 -0.14
CA GLY A 55 -19.04 6.88 -0.38
C GLY A 55 -18.58 5.85 0.62
N GLU A 56 -17.82 4.86 0.15
CA GLU A 56 -17.39 3.71 0.94
C GLU A 56 -15.89 3.50 0.78
N TYR A 57 -15.22 3.16 1.89
CA TYR A 57 -13.83 2.78 1.85
C TYR A 57 -13.55 1.66 2.87
N LEU A 58 -13.01 0.54 2.38
CA LEU A 58 -12.51 -0.56 3.21
C LEU A 58 -11.03 -0.33 3.49
N GLY A 59 -10.65 -0.11 4.73
CA GLY A 59 -9.27 0.09 5.14
C GLY A 59 -9.12 0.84 6.45
N GLY A 60 -7.88 1.07 6.82
CA GLY A 60 -7.51 1.75 8.05
C GLY A 60 -7.52 0.84 9.28
N ASN A 61 -6.56 1.06 10.17
CA ASN A 61 -6.54 0.46 11.49
C ASN A 61 -7.18 1.41 12.55
N ALA A 62 -7.29 0.95 13.79
CA ALA A 62 -7.92 1.75 14.85
C ALA A 62 -7.21 3.10 15.09
N SER A 63 -5.90 3.16 14.95
CA SER A 63 -5.14 4.41 15.10
C SER A 63 -5.36 5.36 13.94
N GLU A 64 -5.39 4.85 12.70
CA GLU A 64 -5.65 5.63 11.50
C GLU A 64 -7.05 6.22 11.48
N LEU A 65 -8.05 5.50 12.02
CA LEU A 65 -9.44 5.99 12.12
C LEU A 65 -9.71 6.84 13.36
N ALA A 66 -8.76 6.97 14.29
CA ALA A 66 -8.95 7.74 15.52
C ALA A 66 -9.26 9.23 15.26
N GLY A 67 -8.69 9.80 14.20
CA GLY A 67 -8.89 11.20 13.80
C GLY A 67 -10.21 11.50 13.06
N VAL A 68 -10.97 10.47 12.66
CA VAL A 68 -12.19 10.65 11.83
C VAL A 68 -13.23 11.57 12.50
N GLY A 69 -13.34 11.55 13.84
CA GLY A 69 -14.23 12.46 14.55
C GLY A 69 -13.90 13.95 14.36
N GLN A 70 -12.61 14.29 14.21
CA GLN A 70 -12.20 15.67 13.89
C GLN A 70 -12.47 16.01 12.42
N CYS A 71 -12.29 15.04 11.51
CA CYS A 71 -12.70 15.18 10.11
C CYS A 71 -14.22 15.39 9.98
N ALA A 72 -15.02 14.65 10.76
CA ALA A 72 -16.47 14.79 10.77
C ALA A 72 -16.91 16.23 11.09
N ASN A 73 -16.32 16.87 12.10
CA ASN A 73 -16.60 18.25 12.44
C ASN A 73 -16.29 19.24 11.30
N ALA A 74 -15.31 18.92 10.47
CA ALA A 74 -14.94 19.74 9.31
C ALA A 74 -15.80 19.46 8.07
N LEU A 75 -16.56 18.35 8.04
CA LEU A 75 -17.21 17.85 6.84
C LEU A 75 -18.74 17.79 6.92
N LEU A 76 -19.34 17.54 8.10
CA LEU A 76 -20.79 17.48 8.28
C LEU A 76 -21.45 18.79 7.84
N GLY A 77 -22.54 18.68 7.07
CA GLY A 77 -23.27 19.81 6.49
C GLY A 77 -22.56 20.49 5.30
N ARG A 78 -21.43 19.94 4.80
CA ARG A 78 -20.67 20.54 3.70
C ARG A 78 -20.74 19.72 2.41
N ASN A 79 -20.36 20.37 1.31
CA ASN A 79 -20.30 19.77 -0.02
C ASN A 79 -19.27 18.64 -0.07
N ALA A 80 -19.72 17.41 -0.31
CA ALA A 80 -18.87 16.23 -0.42
C ALA A 80 -17.89 16.27 -1.61
N LEU A 81 -18.14 17.09 -2.63
CA LEU A 81 -17.27 17.25 -3.79
C LEU A 81 -16.11 18.24 -3.56
N ALA A 82 -16.15 19.02 -2.47
CA ALA A 82 -15.12 20.02 -2.14
C ALA A 82 -13.89 19.38 -1.44
N ARG A 83 -13.29 18.38 -2.08
CA ARG A 83 -12.17 17.57 -1.52
C ARG A 83 -10.94 18.40 -1.17
N GLU A 84 -10.60 19.41 -1.96
CA GLU A 84 -9.48 20.31 -1.66
C GLU A 84 -9.73 21.13 -0.38
N THR A 85 -10.95 21.60 -0.17
CA THR A 85 -11.32 22.30 1.07
C THR A 85 -11.20 21.34 2.26
N PHE A 86 -11.77 20.13 2.12
CA PHE A 86 -11.64 19.09 3.14
C PHE A 86 -10.19 18.75 3.46
N TYR A 87 -9.36 18.51 2.43
CA TYR A 87 -7.94 18.20 2.59
C TYR A 87 -7.20 19.24 3.43
N ASN A 88 -7.40 20.52 3.15
CA ASN A 88 -6.73 21.61 3.87
C ASN A 88 -7.26 21.76 5.29
N ASP A 89 -8.58 21.71 5.50
CA ASP A 89 -9.21 21.83 6.82
C ASP A 89 -8.82 20.63 7.73
N ALA A 90 -8.88 19.40 7.20
CA ALA A 90 -8.50 18.19 7.92
C ALA A 90 -7.00 18.18 8.27
N LYS A 91 -6.13 18.58 7.35
CA LYS A 91 -4.70 18.71 7.57
C LYS A 91 -4.37 19.66 8.72
N GLN A 92 -5.10 20.76 8.85
CA GLN A 92 -4.96 21.69 9.97
C GLN A 92 -5.52 21.12 11.27
N ALA A 93 -6.70 20.52 11.23
CA ALA A 93 -7.35 19.94 12.40
C ALA A 93 -6.54 18.80 13.02
N LEU A 94 -5.89 17.98 12.17
CA LEU A 94 -5.16 16.79 12.56
C LEU A 94 -3.63 16.99 12.68
N LYS A 95 -3.15 18.21 12.71
CA LYS A 95 -1.70 18.50 12.76
C LYS A 95 -0.97 17.87 13.95
N GLN A 96 -1.65 17.67 15.08
CA GLN A 96 -1.08 17.03 16.27
C GLN A 96 -1.21 15.50 16.25
N GLN A 97 -2.04 14.93 15.38
CA GLN A 97 -2.26 13.50 15.21
C GLN A 97 -1.58 12.94 13.94
N ALA A 98 -0.53 13.58 13.47
CA ALA A 98 0.18 13.19 12.23
C ALA A 98 -0.78 12.99 11.02
N ARG A 99 -1.89 13.75 11.00
CA ARG A 99 -2.93 13.72 9.94
C ARG A 99 -3.69 12.39 9.82
N MET A 100 -3.62 11.52 10.84
CA MET A 100 -4.33 10.24 10.86
C MET A 100 -5.86 10.44 10.82
N GLY A 101 -6.54 9.71 9.94
CA GLY A 101 -8.00 9.73 9.77
C GLY A 101 -8.50 10.50 8.56
N MET A 102 -7.73 11.43 8.01
CA MET A 102 -8.18 12.18 6.83
C MET A 102 -8.15 11.35 5.55
N SER A 103 -7.22 10.42 5.41
CA SER A 103 -7.02 9.62 4.20
C SER A 103 -8.24 8.77 3.87
N GLN A 104 -8.76 8.03 4.84
CA GLN A 104 -9.92 7.15 4.66
C GLN A 104 -11.18 7.94 4.32
N VAL A 105 -11.34 9.13 4.92
CA VAL A 105 -12.45 10.05 4.59
C VAL A 105 -12.29 10.60 3.17
N ASP A 106 -11.09 11.03 2.76
CA ASP A 106 -10.82 11.52 1.41
C ASP A 106 -11.15 10.46 0.34
N MET A 107 -10.78 9.19 0.59
CA MET A 107 -11.10 8.10 -0.33
C MET A 107 -12.61 7.87 -0.48
N ALA A 108 -13.37 7.94 0.61
CA ALA A 108 -14.83 7.88 0.54
C ALA A 108 -15.44 9.10 -0.19
N LEU A 109 -14.84 10.30 -0.05
CA LEU A 109 -15.27 11.48 -0.83
C LEU A 109 -14.95 11.34 -2.32
N TRP A 110 -13.83 10.70 -2.68
CA TRP A 110 -13.54 10.36 -4.08
C TRP A 110 -14.53 9.33 -4.64
N ASP A 111 -14.93 8.35 -3.83
CA ASP A 111 -15.96 7.37 -4.20
C ASP A 111 -17.31 8.07 -4.45
N ILE A 112 -17.72 9.03 -3.58
CA ILE A 112 -18.90 9.88 -3.82
C ILE A 112 -18.75 10.63 -5.15
N ALA A 113 -17.59 11.23 -5.40
CA ALA A 113 -17.38 12.01 -6.62
C ALA A 113 -17.52 11.16 -7.89
N GLY A 114 -16.93 9.97 -7.90
CA GLY A 114 -17.07 9.05 -9.02
C GLY A 114 -18.52 8.58 -9.23
N LYS A 115 -19.22 8.23 -8.15
CA LYS A 115 -20.65 7.87 -8.19
C LYS A 115 -21.53 9.04 -8.65
N TYR A 116 -21.23 10.26 -8.21
CA TYR A 116 -21.97 11.48 -8.60
C TYR A 116 -21.77 11.83 -10.08
N HIS A 117 -20.56 11.69 -10.60
CA HIS A 117 -20.22 11.96 -11.99
C HIS A 117 -20.39 10.74 -12.92
N GLU A 118 -20.87 9.61 -12.39
CA GLU A 118 -21.05 8.35 -13.13
C GLU A 118 -19.77 7.90 -13.86
N ALA A 119 -18.61 8.03 -13.20
CA ALA A 119 -17.31 7.70 -13.75
C ALA A 119 -16.40 7.03 -12.70
N PRO A 120 -15.48 6.15 -13.10
CA PRO A 120 -14.43 5.64 -12.22
C PRO A 120 -13.44 6.77 -11.86
N ILE A 121 -12.82 6.66 -10.70
CA ILE A 121 -11.93 7.71 -10.16
C ILE A 121 -10.75 7.99 -11.11
N TYR A 122 -10.13 6.97 -11.71
CA TYR A 122 -8.98 7.19 -12.60
C TYR A 122 -9.33 8.06 -13.83
N GLN A 123 -10.56 7.98 -14.33
CA GLN A 123 -11.02 8.86 -15.40
C GLN A 123 -11.19 10.31 -14.94
N LEU A 124 -11.70 10.51 -13.73
CA LEU A 124 -11.79 11.87 -13.15
C LEU A 124 -10.41 12.49 -12.88
N LEU A 125 -9.39 11.64 -12.70
CA LEU A 125 -8.00 12.05 -12.51
C LEU A 125 -7.23 12.27 -13.82
N GLY A 126 -7.78 11.86 -14.97
CA GLY A 126 -7.20 12.14 -16.30
C GLY A 126 -6.72 10.92 -17.09
N GLU A 127 -6.89 9.71 -16.57
CA GLU A 127 -6.65 8.43 -17.26
C GLU A 127 -5.35 8.37 -18.10
N TYR A 128 -4.31 7.74 -17.58
CA TYR A 128 -3.07 7.53 -18.32
C TYR A 128 -2.98 6.10 -18.89
N ARG A 129 -3.41 5.09 -18.11
CA ARG A 129 -3.39 3.67 -18.48
C ARG A 129 -4.49 2.89 -17.79
N THR A 130 -4.83 1.71 -18.31
CA THR A 130 -5.84 0.81 -17.70
C THR A 130 -5.28 -0.56 -17.34
N LYS A 131 -4.13 -0.96 -17.91
CA LYS A 131 -3.35 -2.12 -17.51
C LYS A 131 -2.18 -1.69 -16.65
N LEU A 132 -2.02 -2.33 -15.51
CA LEU A 132 -1.05 -1.97 -14.49
C LEU A 132 -0.09 -3.14 -14.28
N PRO A 133 1.16 -3.08 -14.77
CA PRO A 133 2.15 -4.12 -14.49
C PRO A 133 2.29 -4.32 -12.99
N ALA A 134 2.30 -5.57 -12.51
CA ALA A 134 2.34 -5.88 -11.10
C ALA A 134 3.65 -6.59 -10.70
N TYR A 135 4.17 -6.29 -9.51
CA TYR A 135 5.19 -7.12 -8.90
C TYR A 135 4.63 -8.00 -7.79
N ALA A 136 5.20 -9.20 -7.69
CA ALA A 136 4.89 -10.14 -6.62
C ALA A 136 5.64 -9.75 -5.34
N SER A 137 4.95 -9.23 -4.32
CA SER A 137 5.53 -8.81 -3.04
C SER A 137 5.32 -9.89 -1.99
N THR A 138 6.40 -10.57 -1.54
CA THR A 138 6.28 -11.69 -0.61
C THR A 138 5.83 -11.27 0.78
N MET A 139 5.18 -12.18 1.50
CA MET A 139 5.13 -12.10 2.97
C MET A 139 6.55 -12.18 3.54
N VAL A 140 6.72 -11.77 4.79
CA VAL A 140 7.99 -12.01 5.50
C VAL A 140 8.22 -13.52 5.64
N GLY A 141 9.51 -13.93 5.62
CA GLY A 141 9.88 -15.33 5.72
C GLY A 141 9.45 -15.97 7.04
N ASP A 142 9.22 -17.25 6.97
CA ASP A 142 8.79 -18.13 8.06
C ASP A 142 9.80 -19.26 8.31
N ASP A 143 9.45 -20.21 9.16
CA ASP A 143 10.25 -21.39 9.48
C ASP A 143 9.56 -22.72 9.10
N GLN A 144 8.45 -22.63 8.34
CA GLN A 144 7.68 -23.81 7.94
C GLN A 144 8.33 -24.51 6.75
N PRO A 145 8.39 -25.87 6.75
CA PRO A 145 9.07 -26.62 5.67
C PRO A 145 8.48 -26.39 4.28
N ASP A 146 7.20 -26.03 4.20
CA ASP A 146 6.46 -25.77 2.97
C ASP A 146 6.22 -24.27 2.70
N GLY A 147 6.85 -23.39 3.48
CA GLY A 147 6.77 -21.93 3.38
C GLY A 147 8.07 -21.30 2.89
N LEU A 148 8.25 -20.01 3.19
CA LEU A 148 9.42 -19.20 2.82
C LEU A 148 10.55 -19.35 3.86
N SER A 149 10.99 -20.59 4.10
CA SER A 149 11.90 -20.94 5.20
C SER A 149 13.38 -20.98 4.82
N SER A 150 13.73 -20.92 3.53
CA SER A 150 15.12 -20.94 3.06
C SER A 150 15.32 -20.05 1.84
N PRO A 151 16.57 -19.70 1.46
CA PRO A 151 16.86 -19.02 0.21
C PRO A 151 16.29 -19.72 -1.03
N GLU A 152 16.40 -21.04 -1.06
CA GLU A 152 15.89 -21.88 -2.17
C GLU A 152 14.36 -21.82 -2.24
N ALA A 153 13.65 -21.84 -1.11
CA ALA A 153 12.19 -21.74 -1.06
C ALA A 153 11.69 -20.39 -1.62
N TYR A 154 12.41 -19.29 -1.38
CA TYR A 154 12.11 -18.00 -2.01
C TYR A 154 12.36 -18.03 -3.52
N ALA A 155 13.44 -18.66 -3.97
CA ALA A 155 13.75 -18.78 -5.39
C ALA A 155 12.73 -19.67 -6.12
N ASP A 156 12.30 -20.77 -5.49
CA ASP A 156 11.23 -21.63 -6.02
C ASP A 156 9.91 -20.86 -6.14
N PHE A 157 9.60 -20.01 -5.16
CA PHE A 157 8.42 -19.14 -5.22
C PHE A 157 8.55 -18.02 -6.27
N ALA A 158 9.75 -17.46 -6.45
CA ALA A 158 10.01 -16.49 -7.51
C ALA A 158 9.82 -17.12 -8.90
N GLU A 159 10.25 -18.37 -9.12
CA GLU A 159 9.97 -19.11 -10.36
C GLU A 159 8.47 -19.34 -10.56
N GLN A 160 7.74 -19.71 -9.51
CA GLN A 160 6.27 -19.82 -9.58
C GLN A 160 5.62 -18.49 -9.97
N CYS A 161 6.07 -17.37 -9.42
CA CYS A 161 5.58 -16.03 -9.79
C CYS A 161 5.92 -15.70 -11.26
N LEU A 162 7.13 -16.03 -11.73
CA LEU A 162 7.52 -15.87 -13.13
C LEU A 162 6.63 -16.70 -14.07
N GLU A 163 6.34 -17.94 -13.72
CA GLU A 163 5.44 -18.84 -14.49
C GLU A 163 4.00 -18.29 -14.54
N LEU A 164 3.53 -17.61 -13.51
CA LEU A 164 2.25 -16.91 -13.50
C LEU A 164 2.25 -15.65 -14.39
N GLY A 165 3.42 -15.13 -14.76
CA GLY A 165 3.57 -13.97 -15.62
C GLY A 165 4.03 -12.69 -14.92
N TYR A 166 4.36 -12.71 -13.63
CA TYR A 166 4.88 -11.52 -12.94
C TYR A 166 6.20 -11.04 -13.55
N PRO A 167 6.30 -9.75 -13.96
CA PRO A 167 7.54 -9.19 -14.49
C PRO A 167 8.56 -8.81 -13.40
N ALA A 168 8.13 -8.77 -12.14
CA ALA A 168 8.98 -8.34 -11.03
C ALA A 168 8.62 -9.06 -9.72
N TYR A 169 9.61 -9.16 -8.82
CA TYR A 169 9.50 -9.89 -7.56
C TYR A 169 10.18 -9.12 -6.42
N LYS A 170 9.44 -8.86 -5.33
CA LYS A 170 9.95 -8.15 -4.13
C LYS A 170 10.08 -9.10 -2.95
N ILE A 171 11.26 -9.10 -2.33
CA ILE A 171 11.59 -9.91 -1.18
C ILE A 171 11.35 -9.13 0.10
N HIS A 172 10.53 -9.70 1.02
CA HIS A 172 10.56 -9.41 2.44
C HIS A 172 11.19 -10.61 3.15
N TRP A 173 12.37 -10.44 3.72
CA TRP A 173 13.09 -11.54 4.34
C TRP A 173 12.65 -11.86 5.77
N TRP A 174 13.27 -12.87 6.40
CA TRP A 174 13.01 -13.24 7.80
C TRP A 174 13.34 -12.07 8.75
N ARG A 175 12.46 -11.83 9.71
CA ARG A 175 12.64 -10.78 10.72
C ARG A 175 13.86 -11.01 11.59
N GLU A 176 14.13 -12.26 11.92
CA GLU A 176 15.27 -12.67 12.74
C GLU A 176 16.16 -13.64 11.94
N SER A 177 17.22 -13.13 11.35
CA SER A 177 18.23 -13.93 10.67
C SER A 177 19.55 -13.18 10.56
N SER A 178 20.66 -13.92 10.34
CA SER A 178 21.97 -13.29 10.14
C SER A 178 22.03 -12.55 8.81
N LEU A 179 22.82 -11.47 8.77
CA LEU A 179 23.05 -10.71 7.54
C LEU A 179 23.59 -11.59 6.41
N LYS A 180 24.47 -12.54 6.74
CA LYS A 180 25.02 -13.52 5.78
C LYS A 180 23.92 -14.36 5.11
N ARG A 181 22.90 -14.82 5.88
CA ARG A 181 21.78 -15.60 5.34
C ARG A 181 20.89 -14.73 4.44
N ARG A 182 20.68 -13.45 4.80
CA ARG A 182 19.91 -12.50 4.01
C ARG A 182 20.57 -12.19 2.67
N ILE A 183 21.91 -11.97 2.66
CA ILE A 183 22.66 -11.77 1.41
C ILE A 183 22.66 -13.05 0.57
N LYS A 184 22.78 -14.23 1.19
CA LYS A 184 22.66 -15.50 0.44
C LYS A 184 21.28 -15.69 -0.19
N LEU A 185 20.21 -15.23 0.46
CA LEU A 185 18.87 -15.23 -0.14
C LEU A 185 18.86 -14.37 -1.43
N MET A 186 19.42 -13.15 -1.37
CA MET A 186 19.46 -12.24 -2.52
C MET A 186 20.22 -12.88 -3.70
N GLU A 187 21.37 -13.49 -3.44
CA GLU A 187 22.17 -14.21 -4.42
C GLU A 187 21.38 -15.34 -5.09
N VAL A 188 20.78 -16.24 -4.27
CA VAL A 188 20.07 -17.42 -4.79
C VAL A 188 18.85 -17.05 -5.65
N VAL A 189 18.10 -16.02 -5.25
CA VAL A 189 16.96 -15.54 -6.05
C VAL A 189 17.46 -14.89 -7.35
N ALA A 190 18.50 -14.06 -7.28
CA ALA A 190 19.07 -13.42 -8.47
C ALA A 190 19.64 -14.43 -9.47
N ASP A 191 20.36 -15.46 -9.01
CA ASP A 191 20.88 -16.53 -9.84
C ASP A 191 19.77 -17.31 -10.57
N ARG A 192 18.57 -17.40 -9.98
CA ARG A 192 17.44 -18.18 -10.49
C ARG A 192 16.57 -17.42 -11.50
N VAL A 193 16.26 -16.16 -11.21
CA VAL A 193 15.26 -15.38 -11.98
C VAL A 193 15.72 -13.96 -12.35
N GLY A 194 16.90 -13.52 -11.92
CA GLY A 194 17.34 -12.12 -12.08
C GLY A 194 17.59 -11.68 -13.52
N ASP A 195 17.71 -12.61 -14.46
CA ASP A 195 17.78 -12.34 -15.90
C ASP A 195 16.40 -12.26 -16.59
N LYS A 196 15.31 -12.53 -15.84
CA LYS A 196 13.92 -12.64 -16.35
C LYS A 196 12.93 -11.74 -15.64
N MET A 197 13.25 -11.29 -14.44
CA MET A 197 12.38 -10.47 -13.59
C MET A 197 13.17 -9.32 -12.98
N ASP A 198 12.54 -8.16 -12.81
CA ASP A 198 13.07 -7.10 -11.95
C ASP A 198 13.00 -7.55 -10.49
N LEU A 199 14.14 -7.57 -9.81
CA LEU A 199 14.23 -7.97 -8.40
C LEU A 199 14.21 -6.74 -7.50
N MET A 200 13.42 -6.78 -6.45
CA MET A 200 13.26 -5.71 -5.48
C MET A 200 13.49 -6.24 -4.07
N LEU A 201 14.06 -5.43 -3.22
CA LEU A 201 14.33 -5.81 -1.84
C LEU A 201 13.71 -4.80 -0.88
N ASP A 202 12.91 -5.30 0.05
CA ASP A 202 12.38 -4.54 1.17
C ASP A 202 12.78 -5.18 2.51
N PRO A 203 13.83 -4.68 3.15
CA PRO A 203 14.17 -5.03 4.53
C PRO A 203 13.10 -4.66 5.57
N ALA A 204 12.14 -3.84 5.23
CA ALA A 204 11.12 -3.29 6.13
C ALA A 204 11.76 -2.75 7.42
N SER A 205 12.75 -1.89 7.27
CA SER A 205 13.52 -1.23 8.33
C SER A 205 14.17 -2.18 9.33
N SER A 206 14.50 -3.42 8.94
CA SER A 206 15.00 -4.45 9.87
C SER A 206 16.52 -4.49 10.06
N LEU A 207 17.30 -3.80 9.24
CA LEU A 207 18.75 -3.73 9.41
C LEU A 207 19.09 -2.83 10.61
N LEU A 208 19.99 -3.30 11.46
CA LEU A 208 20.25 -2.66 12.75
C LEU A 208 21.11 -1.40 12.64
N THR A 209 22.02 -1.39 11.68
CA THR A 209 22.99 -0.30 11.51
C THR A 209 23.02 0.20 10.06
N TRP A 210 23.48 1.42 9.90
CA TRP A 210 23.76 1.96 8.57
C TRP A 210 24.84 1.15 7.83
N GLY A 211 25.81 0.57 8.56
CA GLY A 211 26.82 -0.32 7.99
C GLY A 211 26.25 -1.61 7.41
N ASP A 212 25.23 -2.18 8.06
CA ASP A 212 24.50 -3.34 7.53
C ASP A 212 23.73 -2.96 6.26
N ALA A 213 23.08 -1.77 6.25
CA ALA A 213 22.40 -1.26 5.07
C ALA A 213 23.35 -1.04 3.88
N LEU A 214 24.57 -0.54 4.14
CA LEU A 214 25.59 -0.40 3.11
C LEU A 214 26.04 -1.75 2.55
N GLN A 215 26.21 -2.79 3.40
CA GLN A 215 26.56 -4.13 2.93
C GLN A 215 25.46 -4.73 2.06
N VAL A 216 24.19 -4.57 2.46
CA VAL A 216 23.04 -5.03 1.68
C VAL A 216 22.91 -4.25 0.37
N GLY A 217 23.07 -2.92 0.40
CA GLY A 217 23.03 -2.10 -0.81
C GLY A 217 24.11 -2.48 -1.83
N LYS A 218 25.32 -2.84 -1.37
CA LYS A 218 26.37 -3.37 -2.26
C LYS A 218 26.02 -4.74 -2.82
N ALA A 219 25.35 -5.59 -2.06
CA ALA A 219 24.83 -6.86 -2.58
C ALA A 219 23.70 -6.62 -3.61
N CYS A 220 22.86 -5.62 -3.41
CA CYS A 220 21.89 -5.18 -4.43
C CYS A 220 22.60 -4.76 -5.72
N ASP A 221 23.69 -4.00 -5.62
CA ASP A 221 24.52 -3.60 -6.78
C ASP A 221 25.12 -4.80 -7.51
N GLU A 222 25.62 -5.81 -6.78
CA GLU A 222 26.25 -7.01 -7.30
C GLU A 222 25.25 -7.91 -8.04
N TYR A 223 24.05 -8.07 -7.46
CA TYR A 223 23.03 -8.98 -7.98
C TYR A 223 21.97 -8.27 -8.86
N GLY A 224 22.13 -6.98 -9.15
CA GLY A 224 21.30 -6.24 -10.11
C GLY A 224 19.88 -5.96 -9.64
N TYR A 225 19.67 -5.69 -8.35
CA TYR A 225 18.36 -5.34 -7.83
C TYR A 225 17.87 -4.01 -8.38
N TYR A 226 16.57 -3.93 -8.71
CA TYR A 226 15.91 -2.77 -9.28
C TYR A 226 15.77 -1.63 -8.28
N TRP A 227 15.38 -1.92 -7.02
CA TRP A 227 15.46 -0.98 -5.90
C TRP A 227 15.75 -1.65 -4.56
N LEU A 228 16.19 -0.84 -3.60
CA LEU A 228 16.29 -1.15 -2.18
C LEU A 228 15.35 -0.22 -1.41
N GLU A 229 14.31 -0.81 -0.78
CA GLU A 229 13.27 -0.11 -0.03
C GLU A 229 13.56 -0.17 1.47
N ASP A 230 13.34 0.91 2.20
CA ASP A 230 13.39 1.05 3.67
C ASP A 230 14.46 0.17 4.37
N PRO A 231 15.77 0.37 4.06
CA PRO A 231 16.79 -0.61 4.44
C PRO A 231 17.02 -0.74 5.95
N TYR A 232 17.10 0.36 6.73
CA TYR A 232 17.58 0.25 8.10
C TYR A 232 16.62 0.87 9.14
N ARG A 233 16.93 0.63 10.42
CA ARG A 233 16.05 0.72 11.59
C ARG A 233 15.52 2.11 11.96
N ASP A 234 15.88 3.14 11.25
CA ASP A 234 15.30 4.48 11.48
C ASP A 234 13.85 4.61 10.98
N GLY A 235 13.30 3.58 10.35
CA GLY A 235 11.96 3.57 9.79
C GLY A 235 11.83 4.39 8.51
N GLY A 236 12.91 4.54 7.73
CA GLY A 236 12.86 5.26 6.45
C GLY A 236 12.75 6.78 6.57
N VAL A 237 12.94 7.37 7.76
CA VAL A 237 12.67 8.80 8.00
C VAL A 237 13.90 9.70 7.96
N SER A 238 15.13 9.15 7.98
CA SER A 238 16.38 9.92 7.96
C SER A 238 16.83 10.24 6.54
N ALA A 239 16.42 11.36 5.98
CA ALA A 239 16.88 11.80 4.66
C ALA A 239 18.41 11.90 4.57
N PHE A 240 19.09 12.36 5.63
CA PHE A 240 20.56 12.45 5.66
C PHE A 240 21.24 11.08 5.57
N GLY A 241 20.76 10.09 6.34
CA GLY A 241 21.34 8.75 6.34
C GLY A 241 21.13 8.04 4.99
N HIS A 242 19.96 8.18 4.39
CA HIS A 242 19.64 7.62 3.07
C HIS A 242 20.41 8.32 1.95
N LYS A 243 20.56 9.65 1.99
CA LYS A 243 21.46 10.38 1.06
C LYS A 243 22.86 9.79 1.07
N LYS A 244 23.44 9.60 2.28
CA LYS A 244 24.78 9.03 2.42
C LYS A 244 24.84 7.59 1.87
N LEU A 245 23.77 6.81 1.98
CA LEU A 245 23.70 5.46 1.40
C LEU A 245 23.68 5.54 -0.13
N ARG A 246 22.81 6.39 -0.72
CA ARG A 246 22.73 6.63 -2.17
C ARG A 246 24.07 7.02 -2.80
N GLU A 247 24.91 7.79 -2.10
CA GLU A 247 26.22 8.19 -2.60
C GLU A 247 27.21 7.03 -2.71
N LEU A 248 26.93 5.86 -2.12
CA LEU A 248 27.84 4.73 -1.98
C LEU A 248 27.37 3.44 -2.66
N ILE A 249 26.13 3.42 -3.14
CA ILE A 249 25.53 2.30 -3.87
C ILE A 249 24.99 2.80 -5.22
N LYS A 250 24.78 1.87 -6.16
CA LYS A 250 24.22 2.15 -7.49
C LYS A 250 22.72 1.87 -7.54
N THR A 251 22.28 0.87 -6.77
CA THR A 251 20.89 0.47 -6.69
C THR A 251 20.04 1.62 -6.17
N PRO A 252 18.98 2.03 -6.88
CA PRO A 252 18.09 3.11 -6.45
C PRO A 252 17.45 2.82 -5.10
N LEU A 253 17.23 3.87 -4.30
CA LEU A 253 16.47 3.78 -3.06
C LEU A 253 14.99 4.15 -3.29
N LEU A 254 14.09 3.32 -2.81
CA LEU A 254 12.67 3.63 -2.66
C LEU A 254 12.39 3.94 -1.19
N GLN A 255 11.99 5.19 -0.89
CA GLN A 255 11.77 5.67 0.47
C GLN A 255 10.48 6.48 0.55
N THR A 256 10.14 6.91 1.73
CA THR A 256 9.02 7.79 2.10
C THR A 256 7.73 7.08 2.53
N GLU A 257 7.70 5.74 2.64
CA GLU A 257 6.53 5.02 3.18
C GLU A 257 6.13 5.51 4.58
N HIS A 258 7.11 5.82 5.44
CA HIS A 258 6.90 6.12 6.85
C HIS A 258 6.86 7.63 7.18
N ILE A 259 6.93 8.51 6.20
CA ILE A 259 6.67 9.94 6.35
C ILE A 259 5.26 10.29 5.85
N ARG A 260 4.79 11.51 6.07
CA ARG A 260 3.38 11.86 5.81
C ARG A 260 3.22 13.18 5.08
N GLY A 261 2.49 13.12 3.96
CA GLY A 261 2.01 14.29 3.23
C GLY A 261 3.05 14.99 2.37
N LEU A 262 2.55 15.87 1.52
CA LEU A 262 3.29 16.52 0.45
C LEU A 262 4.59 17.19 0.91
N GLU A 263 4.55 17.97 1.98
CA GLU A 263 5.70 18.78 2.40
C GLU A 263 6.88 17.92 2.82
N GLN A 264 6.64 16.86 3.58
CA GLN A 264 7.71 15.97 4.06
C GLN A 264 8.32 15.16 2.90
N HIS A 265 7.51 14.71 1.93
CA HIS A 265 8.01 14.05 0.72
C HIS A 265 8.91 14.99 -0.09
N VAL A 266 8.48 16.22 -0.31
CA VAL A 266 9.27 17.23 -1.03
C VAL A 266 10.58 17.54 -0.30
N ASP A 267 10.54 17.71 1.02
CA ASP A 267 11.74 17.95 1.84
C ASP A 267 12.72 16.76 1.74
N PHE A 268 12.21 15.53 1.72
CA PHE A 268 13.02 14.32 1.61
C PHE A 268 13.72 14.22 0.25
N VAL A 269 13.02 14.57 -0.83
CA VAL A 269 13.60 14.67 -2.19
C VAL A 269 14.66 15.77 -2.26
N ILE A 270 14.38 16.99 -1.77
CA ILE A 270 15.33 18.09 -1.75
C ILE A 270 16.58 17.75 -0.95
N ALA A 271 16.42 17.03 0.16
CA ALA A 271 17.54 16.53 0.95
C ALA A 271 18.38 15.46 0.22
N GLY A 272 17.88 14.90 -0.87
CA GLY A 272 18.55 13.85 -1.65
C GLY A 272 18.45 12.46 -1.04
N GLY A 273 17.39 12.19 -0.26
CA GLY A 273 17.24 10.94 0.50
C GLY A 273 16.67 9.76 -0.28
N THR A 274 16.16 9.96 -1.50
CA THR A 274 15.49 8.89 -2.27
C THR A 274 15.69 9.05 -3.78
N ASP A 275 15.47 7.97 -4.53
CA ASP A 275 15.40 7.92 -6.01
C ASP A 275 13.97 7.71 -6.50
N PHE A 276 13.17 6.93 -5.76
CA PHE A 276 11.73 6.75 -5.96
C PHE A 276 10.98 7.19 -4.71
N LEU A 277 9.77 7.73 -4.87
CA LEU A 277 8.91 8.02 -3.72
C LEU A 277 7.92 6.89 -3.50
N ARG A 278 7.85 6.37 -2.28
CA ARG A 278 6.75 5.52 -1.85
C ARG A 278 5.57 6.41 -1.46
N ILE A 279 4.42 6.19 -2.07
CA ILE A 279 3.18 6.93 -1.80
C ILE A 279 2.08 5.98 -1.34
N ASP A 280 1.26 6.39 -0.39
CA ASP A 280 0.17 5.55 0.11
C ASP A 280 -1.11 6.34 0.35
N PRO A 281 -2.22 6.01 -0.37
CA PRO A 281 -3.51 6.66 -0.13
C PRO A 281 -4.02 6.54 1.31
N ASP A 282 -3.65 5.50 2.08
CA ASP A 282 -4.03 5.38 3.49
C ASP A 282 -3.26 6.34 4.41
N TYR A 283 -2.06 6.78 4.00
CA TYR A 283 -1.16 7.54 4.86
C TYR A 283 -0.98 8.99 4.43
N ASP A 284 -1.11 9.31 3.16
CA ASP A 284 -0.71 10.59 2.57
C ASP A 284 -1.85 11.58 2.32
N GLY A 285 -2.98 11.41 3.02
CA GLY A 285 -4.13 12.28 2.87
C GLY A 285 -5.06 11.86 1.73
N GLY A 286 -5.18 10.56 1.52
CA GLY A 286 -6.07 9.97 0.52
C GLY A 286 -5.55 10.12 -0.92
N ILE A 287 -6.45 9.92 -1.86
CA ILE A 287 -6.17 10.14 -3.29
C ILE A 287 -5.76 11.59 -3.56
N THR A 288 -6.42 12.55 -2.91
CA THR A 288 -6.06 13.99 -3.05
C THR A 288 -4.60 14.24 -2.68
N GLY A 289 -4.12 13.67 -1.59
CA GLY A 289 -2.76 13.86 -1.10
C GLY A 289 -1.72 13.16 -1.98
N VAL A 290 -1.93 11.88 -2.34
CA VAL A 290 -0.97 11.14 -3.16
C VAL A 290 -0.84 11.71 -4.57
N MET A 291 -1.92 12.22 -5.17
CA MET A 291 -1.83 12.89 -6.47
C MET A 291 -0.93 14.14 -6.42
N LYS A 292 -0.99 14.91 -5.33
CA LYS A 292 -0.08 16.06 -5.13
C LYS A 292 1.38 15.61 -5.02
N ILE A 293 1.65 14.52 -4.30
CA ILE A 293 3.00 13.97 -4.15
C ILE A 293 3.51 13.42 -5.47
N ALA A 294 2.69 12.65 -6.21
CA ALA A 294 3.05 12.09 -7.50
C ALA A 294 3.38 13.18 -8.55
N HIS A 295 2.59 14.26 -8.62
CA HIS A 295 2.88 15.37 -9.50
C HIS A 295 4.12 16.17 -9.08
N ALA A 296 4.37 16.31 -7.76
CA ALA A 296 5.61 16.90 -7.28
C ALA A 296 6.83 16.04 -7.66
N ALA A 297 6.74 14.72 -7.48
CA ALA A 297 7.76 13.76 -7.90
C ALA A 297 8.05 13.88 -9.42
N GLU A 298 7.00 13.93 -10.25
CA GLU A 298 7.13 14.12 -11.68
C GLU A 298 7.88 15.43 -12.02
N GLY A 299 7.60 16.53 -11.30
CA GLY A 299 8.30 17.80 -11.45
C GLY A 299 9.79 17.74 -11.11
N PHE A 300 10.20 16.81 -10.25
CA PHE A 300 11.61 16.50 -9.94
C PHE A 300 12.21 15.46 -10.90
N GLY A 301 11.43 14.87 -11.81
CA GLY A 301 11.87 13.81 -12.70
C GLY A 301 11.98 12.44 -12.02
N LEU A 302 11.23 12.25 -10.91
CA LEU A 302 11.21 11.02 -10.12
C LEU A 302 9.89 10.27 -10.28
N ASP A 303 9.93 8.96 -10.05
CA ASP A 303 8.76 8.11 -10.05
C ASP A 303 8.17 7.99 -8.62
N ALA A 304 6.87 7.71 -8.57
CA ALA A 304 6.10 7.56 -7.35
C ALA A 304 5.36 6.21 -7.37
N GLU A 305 5.75 5.31 -6.47
CA GLU A 305 5.27 3.92 -6.43
C GLU A 305 4.23 3.74 -5.32
N PRO A 306 2.97 3.40 -5.65
CA PRO A 306 1.94 3.14 -4.64
C PRO A 306 2.29 1.94 -3.76
N HIS A 307 2.11 2.12 -2.44
CA HIS A 307 2.31 1.08 -1.43
C HIS A 307 1.05 0.24 -1.24
N ALA A 308 1.21 -1.07 -1.07
CA ALA A 308 0.18 -2.07 -0.79
C ALA A 308 -0.86 -2.25 -1.93
N PRO A 309 -1.63 -3.34 -1.90
CA PRO A 309 -2.72 -3.56 -2.84
C PRO A 309 -3.98 -2.77 -2.48
N GLY A 310 -4.90 -2.66 -3.42
CA GLY A 310 -6.23 -2.11 -3.20
C GLY A 310 -6.75 -1.24 -4.35
N PRO A 311 -8.08 -1.06 -4.44
CA PRO A 311 -8.70 -0.35 -5.57
C PRO A 311 -8.23 1.10 -5.69
N SER A 312 -8.05 1.82 -4.58
CA SER A 312 -7.55 3.21 -4.59
C SER A 312 -6.16 3.34 -5.23
N ARG A 313 -5.26 2.36 -4.99
CA ARG A 313 -3.91 2.31 -5.57
C ARG A 313 -3.97 2.06 -7.07
N ARG A 314 -4.87 1.15 -7.52
CA ARG A 314 -5.07 0.93 -8.95
C ARG A 314 -5.57 2.19 -9.66
N HIS A 315 -6.48 2.96 -9.06
CA HIS A 315 -6.93 4.25 -9.61
C HIS A 315 -5.81 5.30 -9.67
N VAL A 316 -5.00 5.41 -8.62
CA VAL A 316 -3.85 6.33 -8.60
C VAL A 316 -2.85 5.95 -9.69
N MET A 317 -2.42 4.68 -9.75
CA MET A 317 -1.47 4.22 -10.75
C MET A 317 -2.01 4.38 -12.18
N ALA A 318 -3.30 4.16 -12.39
CA ALA A 318 -3.96 4.35 -13.69
C ALA A 318 -3.98 5.82 -14.14
N ALA A 319 -3.86 6.77 -13.24
CA ALA A 319 -3.93 8.20 -13.51
C ALA A 319 -2.56 8.89 -13.66
N ILE A 320 -1.49 8.34 -13.10
CA ILE A 320 -0.16 8.95 -13.13
C ILE A 320 0.76 8.28 -14.16
N ARG A 321 1.61 9.08 -14.81
CA ARG A 321 2.60 8.60 -15.77
C ARG A 321 3.83 7.98 -15.07
N ASN A 322 4.28 8.60 -13.99
CA ASN A 322 5.52 8.31 -13.28
C ASN A 322 5.32 7.24 -12.17
N CYS A 323 4.88 6.06 -12.59
CA CYS A 323 4.77 4.85 -11.75
C CYS A 323 5.05 3.63 -12.61
N ASN A 324 5.78 2.65 -12.08
CA ASN A 324 6.24 1.50 -12.83
C ASN A 324 5.44 0.23 -12.54
N TYR A 325 5.12 -0.04 -11.27
CA TYR A 325 4.51 -1.30 -10.86
C TYR A 325 3.42 -1.14 -9.82
N TYR A 326 2.41 -2.00 -9.92
CA TYR A 326 1.41 -2.23 -8.87
C TYR A 326 1.92 -3.27 -7.89
N GLU A 327 1.79 -3.02 -6.58
CA GLU A 327 2.17 -3.98 -5.55
C GLU A 327 1.10 -5.06 -5.37
N MET A 328 1.39 -6.30 -5.78
CA MET A 328 0.63 -7.46 -5.37
C MET A 328 1.19 -7.98 -4.04
N GLY A 329 0.71 -7.46 -2.96
CA GLY A 329 1.24 -7.76 -1.63
C GLY A 329 0.15 -8.16 -0.64
N LEU A 330 0.47 -8.82 0.42
CA LEU A 330 1.60 -9.68 0.73
C LEU A 330 1.24 -11.11 0.31
N ILE A 331 1.96 -11.67 -0.65
CA ILE A 331 1.66 -12.98 -1.20
C ILE A 331 2.60 -14.07 -0.64
N HIS A 332 2.11 -15.31 -0.68
CA HIS A 332 2.84 -16.46 -0.13
C HIS A 332 2.44 -17.74 -0.88
N PRO A 333 3.34 -18.72 -1.07
CA PRO A 333 3.02 -19.93 -1.84
C PRO A 333 1.91 -20.81 -1.23
N ARG A 334 1.54 -20.58 0.04
CA ARG A 334 0.53 -21.35 0.79
C ARG A 334 -0.66 -20.52 1.26
N ILE A 335 -0.61 -19.22 1.14
CA ILE A 335 -1.70 -18.32 1.55
C ILE A 335 -2.37 -17.74 0.31
N LYS A 336 -3.61 -18.14 0.09
CA LYS A 336 -4.38 -17.61 -1.03
C LYS A 336 -4.83 -16.15 -0.77
N ARG A 337 -5.25 -15.87 0.47
CA ARG A 337 -5.82 -14.57 0.84
C ARG A 337 -5.42 -14.17 2.26
N ALA A 338 -4.80 -13.02 2.40
CA ALA A 338 -4.51 -12.39 3.69
C ALA A 338 -5.49 -11.24 4.02
N ASN A 339 -6.14 -10.68 3.00
CA ASN A 339 -7.09 -9.56 3.12
C ASN A 339 -8.52 -10.04 3.44
N PRO A 340 -9.40 -9.16 3.97
CA PRO A 340 -10.79 -9.51 4.24
C PRO A 340 -11.53 -9.95 2.97
N PRO A 341 -12.32 -11.03 3.01
CA PRO A 341 -13.07 -11.54 1.86
C PRO A 341 -14.39 -10.77 1.67
N VAL A 342 -14.30 -9.47 1.48
CA VAL A 342 -15.47 -8.57 1.50
C VAL A 342 -15.75 -7.87 0.18
N TYR A 343 -14.91 -8.04 -0.83
CA TYR A 343 -15.23 -7.59 -2.17
C TYR A 343 -15.95 -8.70 -2.94
N ILE A 344 -16.97 -8.34 -3.71
CA ILE A 344 -17.75 -9.30 -4.54
C ILE A 344 -17.08 -9.50 -5.90
N ASP A 345 -16.51 -8.43 -6.44
CA ASP A 345 -16.04 -8.33 -7.84
C ASP A 345 -14.57 -7.84 -7.95
N TYR A 346 -13.82 -7.89 -6.87
CA TYR A 346 -12.43 -7.41 -6.81
C TYR A 346 -11.55 -8.32 -5.96
N GLU A 347 -10.35 -8.58 -6.44
CA GLU A 347 -9.35 -9.37 -5.72
C GLU A 347 -7.91 -8.88 -5.96
N ASP A 348 -7.05 -9.14 -4.96
CA ASP A 348 -5.60 -8.98 -4.96
C ASP A 348 -4.96 -10.28 -4.44
N GLU A 349 -5.21 -11.40 -5.12
CA GLU A 349 -4.64 -12.71 -4.83
C GLU A 349 -3.45 -12.99 -5.77
N LEU A 350 -2.65 -13.99 -5.44
CA LEU A 350 -1.46 -14.35 -6.20
C LEU A 350 -1.70 -14.54 -7.71
N ASP A 351 -2.85 -15.08 -8.08
CA ASP A 351 -3.25 -15.38 -9.46
C ASP A 351 -4.17 -14.31 -10.09
N ALA A 352 -4.35 -13.16 -9.45
CA ALA A 352 -5.21 -12.06 -9.93
C ALA A 352 -4.51 -11.15 -10.96
N ILE A 353 -3.62 -11.69 -11.79
CA ILE A 353 -2.95 -11.01 -12.90
C ILE A 353 -3.35 -11.65 -14.24
N ASP A 354 -3.24 -10.87 -15.32
CA ASP A 354 -3.44 -11.38 -16.69
C ASP A 354 -2.15 -12.04 -17.23
N SER A 355 -2.22 -12.60 -18.44
CA SER A 355 -1.08 -13.26 -19.11
C SER A 355 0.08 -12.31 -19.45
N GLU A 356 -0.11 -10.99 -19.30
CA GLU A 356 0.92 -9.96 -19.50
C GLU A 356 1.52 -9.49 -18.16
N GLY A 357 1.15 -10.14 -17.04
CA GLY A 357 1.60 -9.77 -15.69
C GLY A 357 0.98 -8.49 -15.15
N CYS A 358 -0.21 -8.13 -15.64
CA CYS A 358 -0.90 -6.90 -15.28
C CYS A 358 -2.17 -7.18 -14.47
N VAL A 359 -2.52 -6.23 -13.60
CA VAL A 359 -3.87 -6.10 -13.06
C VAL A 359 -4.62 -5.00 -13.80
N THR A 360 -5.96 -5.09 -13.82
CA THR A 360 -6.82 -4.04 -14.39
C THR A 360 -7.31 -3.07 -13.32
N VAL A 361 -7.50 -1.80 -13.70
CA VAL A 361 -8.17 -0.83 -12.84
C VAL A 361 -9.68 -1.10 -12.82
N PRO A 362 -10.38 -0.98 -11.67
CA PRO A 362 -11.83 -1.10 -11.62
C PRO A 362 -12.53 -0.04 -12.51
N THR A 363 -13.53 -0.45 -13.27
CA THR A 363 -14.23 0.42 -14.25
C THR A 363 -15.60 0.90 -13.76
N GLY A 364 -16.09 0.44 -12.62
CA GLY A 364 -17.33 0.93 -12.01
C GLY A 364 -17.21 2.36 -11.50
N HIS A 365 -18.34 3.01 -11.19
CA HIS A 365 -18.35 4.38 -10.69
C HIS A 365 -17.69 4.48 -9.31
N GLY A 366 -16.95 5.54 -9.05
CA GLY A 366 -16.20 5.73 -7.82
C GLY A 366 -14.96 4.82 -7.75
N LEU A 367 -14.77 4.13 -6.64
CA LEU A 367 -13.75 3.08 -6.47
C LEU A 367 -14.04 1.87 -7.36
N GLY A 368 -15.26 1.74 -7.91
CA GLY A 368 -15.62 0.73 -8.87
C GLY A 368 -15.61 -0.69 -8.35
N VAL A 369 -15.81 -0.86 -7.04
CA VAL A 369 -15.85 -2.16 -6.36
C VAL A 369 -17.09 -2.26 -5.47
N GLU A 370 -17.60 -3.48 -5.28
CA GLU A 370 -18.77 -3.75 -4.47
C GLU A 370 -18.39 -4.50 -3.18
N LEU A 371 -18.89 -4.00 -2.03
CA LEU A 371 -18.68 -4.63 -0.71
C LEU A 371 -19.78 -5.64 -0.39
N ASP A 372 -19.42 -6.83 0.12
CA ASP A 372 -20.37 -7.79 0.67
C ASP A 372 -20.92 -7.33 2.04
N TRP A 373 -21.90 -6.45 1.99
CA TRP A 373 -22.59 -5.95 3.19
C TRP A 373 -23.31 -7.04 3.98
N LYS A 374 -23.65 -8.20 3.38
CA LYS A 374 -24.21 -9.35 4.10
C LYS A 374 -23.15 -9.98 5.01
N PHE A 375 -21.95 -10.17 4.46
CA PHE A 375 -20.81 -10.66 5.24
C PHE A 375 -20.43 -9.69 6.36
N ILE A 376 -20.28 -8.40 6.03
CA ILE A 376 -19.92 -7.33 7.00
C ILE A 376 -20.95 -7.27 8.13
N ALA A 377 -22.24 -7.23 7.83
CA ALA A 377 -23.30 -7.16 8.83
C ALA A 377 -23.33 -8.39 9.73
N LYS A 378 -23.12 -9.59 9.16
CA LYS A 378 -23.09 -10.85 9.92
C LYS A 378 -21.93 -10.89 10.93
N ASN A 379 -20.80 -10.30 10.59
CA ASN A 379 -19.56 -10.36 11.37
C ASN A 379 -19.27 -9.03 12.11
N LYS A 380 -20.22 -8.08 12.12
CA LYS A 380 -20.08 -6.77 12.76
C LYS A 380 -19.85 -6.92 14.27
N VAL A 381 -18.84 -6.25 14.79
CA VAL A 381 -18.49 -6.23 16.22
C VAL A 381 -18.69 -4.85 16.85
N ALA A 382 -18.55 -3.78 16.06
CA ALA A 382 -18.75 -2.42 16.54
C ALA A 382 -19.18 -1.48 15.41
N SER A 383 -19.76 -0.34 15.75
CA SER A 383 -19.84 0.82 14.85
C SER A 383 -19.72 2.12 15.62
N LYS A 384 -19.24 3.15 14.93
CA LYS A 384 -19.16 4.52 15.43
C LYS A 384 -19.77 5.45 14.41
N VAL A 385 -20.69 6.32 14.86
CA VAL A 385 -21.45 7.24 14.01
C VAL A 385 -21.14 8.67 14.41
N TYR A 386 -21.08 9.55 13.41
CA TYR A 386 -20.95 11.00 13.55
C TYR A 386 -22.05 11.65 12.70
N GLU A 387 -22.90 12.48 13.32
CA GLU A 387 -24.05 13.19 12.72
C GLU A 387 -24.06 14.67 13.13
#